data_965c8aed7c0a72f525a5ba5ed2dc96b1
#
_entry.id   965c8aed7c0a72f525a5ba5ed2dc96b1
#
_cell.length_a   1.000
_cell.length_b   1.000
_cell.length_c   1.000
_cell.angle_alpha   90.00
_cell.angle_beta   90.00
_cell.angle_gamma   90.00
#
_symmetry.space_group_name_H-M   'P 1'
#
loop_
_entity.id
_entity.type
_entity.pdbx_description
1 polymer ?
#
loop_
_entity_poly.entity_id
_entity_poly.type
_entity_poly.pdbx_seq_one_letter_code
_entity_poly.pdbx_strand_id
1 'polypeptide(L)'
;VILAALVVIKVPQWVNDGKLAGLEERVSMLELPPGTERDVSAGVQGSVGLQAGNGNHCDFLVRMIVRTRLPDAEIAASYASAKVEGVAGAELSGRAYVSPYGYRDGFKSVVVEFFHWGQDPGFDLRCH
;
A
#
# COMPACT_ATOMS: atom_id res chain seq x y z
N VAL A 1 -9.98 8.36 -34.44
CA VAL A 1 -10.25 6.99 -33.92
C VAL A 1 -9.16 6.55 -32.96
N ILE A 2 -7.87 6.65 -33.35
CA ILE A 2 -6.73 6.26 -32.50
C ILE A 2 -6.68 7.11 -31.22
N LEU A 3 -6.90 8.41 -31.34
CA LEU A 3 -6.90 9.33 -30.19
C LEU A 3 -8.02 8.98 -29.19
N ALA A 4 -9.22 8.68 -29.67
CA ALA A 4 -10.33 8.27 -28.82
C ALA A 4 -10.03 6.96 -28.08
N ALA A 5 -9.44 5.98 -28.76
CA ALA A 5 -9.02 4.73 -28.14
C ALA A 5 -7.97 4.95 -27.03
N LEU A 6 -6.99 5.81 -27.27
CA LEU A 6 -5.97 6.17 -26.27
C LEU A 6 -6.60 6.84 -25.03
N VAL A 7 -7.58 7.70 -25.22
CA VAL A 7 -8.30 8.34 -24.10
C VAL A 7 -9.06 7.30 -23.27
N VAL A 8 -9.77 6.38 -23.90
CA VAL A 8 -10.53 5.32 -23.22
C VAL A 8 -9.61 4.42 -22.37
N ILE A 9 -8.38 4.17 -22.83
CA ILE A 9 -7.43 3.32 -22.11
C ILE A 9 -6.68 4.11 -21.02
N LYS A 10 -6.25 5.33 -21.33
CA LYS A 10 -5.36 6.10 -20.44
C LYS A 10 -6.08 6.82 -19.31
N VAL A 11 -7.29 7.33 -19.53
CA VAL A 11 -8.02 8.07 -18.49
C VAL A 11 -8.32 7.20 -17.26
N PRO A 12 -8.81 5.94 -17.38
CA PRO A 12 -8.99 5.07 -16.22
C PRO A 12 -7.69 4.80 -15.45
N GLN A 13 -6.56 4.64 -16.17
CA GLN A 13 -5.26 4.47 -15.54
C GLN A 13 -4.88 5.70 -14.72
N TRP A 14 -5.05 6.91 -15.25
CA TRP A 14 -4.75 8.15 -14.54
C TRP A 14 -5.64 8.35 -13.31
N VAL A 15 -6.92 8.01 -13.41
CA VAL A 15 -7.85 8.06 -12.26
C VAL A 15 -7.38 7.11 -11.15
N ASN A 16 -7.04 5.87 -11.49
CA ASN A 16 -6.55 4.90 -10.53
C ASN A 16 -5.18 5.28 -9.97
N ASP A 17 -4.28 5.83 -10.78
CA ASP A 17 -3.00 6.35 -10.32
C ASP A 17 -3.19 7.49 -9.30
N GLY A 18 -4.18 8.35 -9.51
CA GLY A 18 -4.55 9.40 -8.56
C GLY A 18 -5.08 8.84 -7.24
N LYS A 19 -5.91 7.80 -7.29
CA LYS A 19 -6.40 7.08 -6.09
C LYS A 19 -5.24 6.44 -5.34
N LEU A 20 -4.31 5.81 -6.05
CA LEU A 20 -3.12 5.21 -5.47
C LEU A 20 -2.24 6.27 -4.79
N ALA A 21 -1.98 7.38 -5.46
CA ALA A 21 -1.19 8.47 -4.90
C ALA A 21 -1.81 9.02 -3.62
N GLY A 22 -3.12 9.15 -3.56
CA GLY A 22 -3.83 9.55 -2.34
C GLY A 22 -3.67 8.54 -1.20
N LEU A 23 -3.72 7.26 -1.49
CA LEU A 23 -3.50 6.20 -0.51
C LEU A 23 -2.03 6.21 -0.02
N GLU A 24 -1.07 6.35 -0.93
CA GLU A 24 0.36 6.47 -0.57
C GLU A 24 0.60 7.67 0.37
N GLU A 25 -0.01 8.79 0.08
CA GLU A 25 0.08 9.99 0.92
C GLU A 25 -0.49 9.74 2.32
N ARG A 26 -1.68 9.16 2.41
CA ARG A 26 -2.31 8.84 3.71
C ARG A 26 -1.47 7.86 4.52
N VAL A 27 -0.89 6.84 3.90
CA VAL A 27 0.03 5.91 4.57
C VAL A 27 1.29 6.63 5.02
N SER A 28 1.83 7.53 4.21
CA SER A 28 3.04 8.30 4.55
C SER A 28 2.84 9.23 5.74
N MET A 29 1.61 9.63 6.02
CA MET A 29 1.26 10.53 7.12
C MET A 29 0.89 9.81 8.42
N LEU A 30 0.86 8.49 8.43
CA LEU A 30 0.59 7.72 9.64
C LEU A 30 1.62 8.00 10.72
N GLU A 31 1.16 8.16 11.95
CA GLU A 31 2.02 8.23 13.13
C GLU A 31 2.71 6.88 13.34
N LEU A 32 4.01 6.93 13.57
CA LEU A 32 4.80 5.72 13.83
C LEU A 32 4.66 5.31 15.30
N PRO A 33 4.61 3.99 15.59
CA PRO A 33 4.67 3.50 16.97
C PRO A 33 5.95 3.95 17.68
N PRO A 34 5.96 4.01 19.03
CA PRO A 34 7.17 4.31 19.79
C PRO A 34 8.33 3.37 19.40
N GLY A 35 9.54 3.89 19.37
CA GLY A 35 10.73 3.09 19.03
C GLY A 35 10.79 2.64 17.57
N THR A 36 10.03 3.28 16.71
CA THR A 36 9.93 2.94 15.29
C THR A 36 10.26 4.17 14.44
N GLU A 37 11.02 3.97 13.39
CA GLU A 37 11.38 5.01 12.43
C GLU A 37 11.18 4.52 10.99
N ARG A 38 10.98 5.44 10.07
CA ARG A 38 10.89 5.09 8.64
C ARG A 38 12.26 4.80 8.08
N ASP A 39 12.30 3.82 7.19
CA ASP A 39 13.46 3.65 6.31
C ASP A 39 13.32 4.61 5.13
N VAL A 40 13.96 5.77 5.24
CA VAL A 40 13.88 6.83 4.23
C VAL A 40 14.49 6.43 2.87
N SER A 41 15.34 5.42 2.85
CA SER A 41 15.93 4.93 1.60
C SER A 41 14.94 4.17 0.73
N ALA A 42 13.96 3.51 1.32
CA ALA A 42 12.96 2.73 0.61
C ALA A 42 11.72 3.54 0.22
N GLY A 43 11.34 4.54 1.03
CA GLY A 43 10.13 5.34 0.81
C GLY A 43 8.84 4.55 0.94
N VAL A 44 7.74 5.17 0.54
CA VAL A 44 6.43 4.54 0.41
C VAL A 44 6.24 4.14 -1.05
N GLN A 45 5.90 2.89 -1.29
CA GLN A 45 5.75 2.33 -2.63
C GLN A 45 4.34 1.78 -2.81
N GLY A 46 3.71 2.16 -3.92
CA GLY A 46 2.37 1.70 -4.25
C GLY A 46 2.29 1.04 -5.61
N SER A 47 1.29 0.20 -5.78
CA SER A 47 0.95 -0.41 -7.06
C SER A 47 -0.55 -0.64 -7.17
N VAL A 48 -1.05 -0.59 -8.39
CA VAL A 48 -2.43 -0.88 -8.73
C VAL A 48 -2.47 -1.85 -9.91
N GLY A 49 -3.35 -2.83 -9.83
CA GLY A 49 -3.51 -3.85 -10.86
C GLY A 49 -4.22 -5.08 -10.30
N LEU A 50 -4.23 -6.16 -11.08
CA LEU A 50 -4.71 -7.47 -10.62
C LEU A 50 -3.57 -8.14 -9.85
N GLN A 51 -3.63 -8.11 -8.52
CA GLN A 51 -2.54 -8.56 -7.65
C GLN A 51 -2.87 -9.82 -6.86
N ALA A 52 -4.16 -10.12 -6.68
CA ALA A 52 -4.58 -11.29 -5.91
C ALA A 52 -5.81 -11.94 -6.56
N GLY A 53 -5.81 -13.27 -6.58
CA GLY A 53 -6.92 -14.04 -7.12
C GLY A 53 -7.03 -14.00 -8.64
N ASN A 54 -8.17 -14.47 -9.13
CA ASN A 54 -8.53 -14.47 -10.54
C ASN A 54 -9.70 -13.51 -10.78
N GLY A 55 -9.87 -13.09 -12.01
CA GLY A 55 -10.96 -12.24 -12.44
C GLY A 55 -10.51 -10.83 -12.81
N ASN A 56 -11.46 -9.92 -12.89
CA ASN A 56 -11.24 -8.54 -13.31
C ASN A 56 -11.51 -7.62 -12.13
N HIS A 57 -10.45 -7.16 -11.47
CA HIS A 57 -10.56 -6.19 -10.39
C HIS A 57 -9.26 -5.42 -10.22
N CYS A 58 -9.35 -4.21 -9.73
CA CYS A 58 -8.20 -3.42 -9.32
C CYS A 58 -7.91 -3.63 -7.85
N ASP A 59 -6.69 -4.02 -7.54
CA ASP A 59 -6.18 -4.09 -6.19
C ASP A 59 -5.16 -2.96 -5.99
N PHE A 60 -5.28 -2.27 -4.86
CA PHE A 60 -4.36 -1.20 -4.48
C PHE A 60 -3.51 -1.68 -3.32
N LEU A 61 -2.21 -1.66 -3.52
CA LEU A 61 -1.25 -2.08 -2.51
C LEU A 61 -0.28 -0.95 -2.23
N VAL A 62 -0.13 -0.60 -0.96
CA VAL A 62 0.89 0.36 -0.52
C VAL A 62 1.76 -0.29 0.53
N ARG A 63 3.06 -0.20 0.34
CA ARG A 63 4.09 -0.73 1.24
C ARG A 63 4.98 0.39 1.74
N MET A 64 5.38 0.29 2.99
CA MET A 64 6.47 1.07 3.53
C MET A 64 7.37 0.18 4.36
N ILE A 65 8.63 0.55 4.48
CA ILE A 65 9.58 -0.14 5.35
C ILE A 65 9.82 0.75 6.57
N VAL A 66 9.68 0.15 7.74
CA VAL A 66 10.01 0.79 9.01
C VAL A 66 11.08 -0.03 9.73
N ARG A 67 11.78 0.63 10.62
CA ARG A 67 12.75 0.00 11.52
C ARG A 67 12.23 0.18 12.93
N THR A 68 12.20 -0.90 13.70
CA THR A 68 11.60 -0.88 15.03
C THR A 68 12.42 -1.65 16.05
N ARG A 69 12.35 -1.21 17.29
CA ARG A 69 12.83 -1.94 18.47
C ARG A 69 11.72 -2.70 19.19
N LEU A 70 10.46 -2.53 18.77
CA LEU A 70 9.33 -3.19 19.38
C LEU A 70 9.39 -4.70 19.13
N PRO A 71 8.90 -5.52 20.08
CA PRO A 71 8.67 -6.95 19.85
C PRO A 71 7.76 -7.18 18.63
N ASP A 72 7.93 -8.32 17.97
CA ASP A 72 7.18 -8.67 16.76
C ASP A 72 5.67 -8.58 16.97
N ALA A 73 5.16 -9.09 18.09
CA ALA A 73 3.74 -9.04 18.40
C ALA A 73 3.22 -7.59 18.59
N GLU A 74 4.02 -6.72 19.18
CA GLU A 74 3.63 -5.33 19.39
C GLU A 74 3.60 -4.53 18.09
N ILE A 75 4.60 -4.70 17.23
CA ILE A 75 4.60 -4.00 15.94
C ILE A 75 3.45 -4.49 15.04
N ALA A 76 3.17 -5.78 15.04
CA ALA A 76 2.04 -6.36 14.32
C ALA A 76 0.70 -5.81 14.83
N ALA A 77 0.51 -5.75 16.15
CA ALA A 77 -0.70 -5.21 16.77
C ALA A 77 -0.87 -3.71 16.48
N SER A 78 0.21 -2.93 16.53
CA SER A 78 0.18 -1.50 16.23
C SER A 78 -0.35 -1.22 14.84
N TYR A 79 0.11 -1.96 13.83
CA TYR A 79 -0.33 -1.75 12.45
C TYR A 79 -1.70 -2.38 12.16
N ALA A 80 -2.04 -3.49 12.81
CA ALA A 80 -3.39 -4.05 12.73
C ALA A 80 -4.45 -3.09 13.30
N SER A 81 -4.09 -2.27 14.27
CA SER A 81 -4.95 -1.24 14.86
C SER A 81 -4.91 0.10 14.10
N ALA A 82 -3.90 0.32 13.28
CA ALA A 82 -3.80 1.52 12.45
C ALA A 82 -4.88 1.49 11.36
N LYS A 83 -5.57 2.62 11.20
CA LYS A 83 -6.64 2.75 10.20
C LYS A 83 -6.27 3.80 9.17
N VAL A 84 -6.36 3.42 7.92
CA VAL A 84 -6.13 4.30 6.77
C VAL A 84 -7.35 4.22 5.87
N GLU A 85 -7.86 5.37 5.45
CA GLU A 85 -8.91 5.40 4.45
C GLU A 85 -8.40 4.86 3.12
N GLY A 86 -9.07 3.84 2.60
CA GLY A 86 -8.80 3.25 1.30
C GLY A 86 -9.29 4.11 0.14
N VAL A 87 -9.29 3.54 -1.05
CA VAL A 87 -9.59 4.29 -2.28
C VAL A 87 -11.09 4.53 -2.53
N ALA A 88 -11.95 3.86 -1.80
CA ALA A 88 -13.41 3.94 -1.94
C ALA A 88 -14.12 4.17 -0.59
N GLY A 89 -13.49 4.86 0.35
CA GLY A 89 -14.04 5.18 1.66
C GLY A 89 -13.97 4.06 2.69
N ALA A 90 -13.52 2.85 2.31
CA ALA A 90 -13.31 1.77 3.26
C ALA A 90 -12.05 2.01 4.10
N GLU A 91 -12.09 1.61 5.37
CA GLU A 91 -10.91 1.65 6.22
C GLU A 91 -10.05 0.41 6.01
N LEU A 92 -8.74 0.63 5.87
CA LEU A 92 -7.75 -0.42 5.74
C LEU A 92 -6.92 -0.52 7.02
N SER A 93 -6.63 -1.76 7.42
CA SER A 93 -5.65 -2.05 8.48
C SER A 93 -4.32 -2.44 7.86
N GLY A 94 -3.23 -2.17 8.58
CA GLY A 94 -1.91 -2.56 8.16
C GLY A 94 -1.57 -4.00 8.53
N ARG A 95 -0.71 -4.62 7.73
CA ARG A 95 -0.04 -5.88 8.04
C ARG A 95 1.44 -5.64 8.13
N ALA A 96 2.06 -6.16 9.18
CA ALA A 96 3.49 -6.03 9.40
C ALA A 96 4.18 -7.39 9.23
N TYR A 97 5.23 -7.39 8.41
CA TYR A 97 6.05 -8.56 8.15
C TYR A 97 7.49 -8.27 8.61
N VAL A 98 7.94 -8.95 9.65
CA VAL A 98 9.29 -8.77 10.15
C VAL A 98 10.28 -9.46 9.23
N SER A 99 11.28 -8.71 8.74
CA SER A 99 12.33 -9.27 7.91
C SER A 99 13.31 -10.08 8.76
N PRO A 100 13.62 -11.34 8.39
CA PRO A 100 14.60 -12.14 9.12
C PRO A 100 16.06 -11.64 8.93
N TYR A 101 16.31 -10.73 7.99
CA TYR A 101 17.64 -10.29 7.59
C TYR A 101 17.99 -8.86 8.00
N GLY A 102 17.08 -8.15 8.64
CA GLY A 102 17.19 -6.69 8.83
C GLY A 102 17.66 -6.23 10.21
N TYR A 103 18.38 -7.05 10.95
CA TYR A 103 18.84 -6.69 12.30
C TYR A 103 20.07 -5.78 12.23
N ARG A 104 19.91 -4.52 12.67
CA ARG A 104 20.99 -3.55 12.74
C ARG A 104 20.81 -2.62 13.94
N ASP A 105 21.82 -2.49 14.80
CA ASP A 105 21.81 -1.57 15.95
C ASP A 105 20.60 -1.75 16.89
N GLY A 106 20.10 -2.99 17.05
CA GLY A 106 18.91 -3.29 17.83
C GLY A 106 17.59 -3.01 17.11
N PHE A 107 17.62 -2.50 15.89
CA PHE A 107 16.47 -2.33 15.03
C PHE A 107 16.30 -3.51 14.09
N LYS A 108 15.07 -3.93 13.89
CA LYS A 108 14.70 -4.88 12.85
C LYS A 108 13.89 -4.16 11.76
N SER A 109 14.03 -4.61 10.54
CA SER A 109 13.25 -4.11 9.40
C SER A 109 11.89 -4.80 9.36
N VAL A 110 10.86 -4.01 9.12
CA VAL A 110 9.48 -4.48 9.02
C VAL A 110 8.87 -3.90 7.75
N VAL A 111 8.31 -4.76 6.92
CA VAL A 111 7.50 -4.34 5.77
C VAL A 111 6.07 -4.19 6.25
N VAL A 112 5.51 -3.01 6.07
CA VAL A 112 4.11 -2.72 6.40
C VAL A 112 3.32 -2.56 5.12
N GLU A 113 2.23 -3.31 5.00
CA GLU A 113 1.37 -3.30 3.83
C GLU A 113 -0.04 -2.85 4.18
N PHE A 114 -0.60 -2.03 3.29
CA PHE A 114 -2.03 -1.70 3.25
C PHE A 114 -2.58 -2.16 1.91
N PHE A 115 -3.55 -3.04 1.92
CA PHE A 115 -4.07 -3.70 0.74
C PHE A 115 -5.58 -3.51 0.61
N HIS A 116 -6.03 -2.97 -0.52
CA HIS A 116 -7.44 -2.78 -0.83
C HIS A 116 -7.81 -3.62 -2.05
N TRP A 117 -8.41 -4.77 -1.80
CA TRP A 117 -8.77 -5.77 -2.80
C TRP A 117 -10.08 -5.45 -3.51
N GLY A 118 -10.16 -5.83 -4.78
CA GLY A 118 -11.43 -6.07 -5.46
C GLY A 118 -12.21 -4.81 -5.89
N GLN A 119 -11.53 -3.72 -6.20
CA GLN A 119 -12.19 -2.53 -6.72
C GLN A 119 -12.60 -2.71 -8.18
N ASP A 120 -13.61 -1.95 -8.64
CA ASP A 120 -14.07 -1.99 -10.02
C ASP A 120 -12.91 -1.67 -10.98
N PRO A 121 -12.61 -2.57 -11.94
CA PRO A 121 -11.48 -2.38 -12.85
C PRO A 121 -11.77 -1.32 -13.93
N GLY A 122 -13.02 -1.07 -14.27
CA GLY A 122 -13.35 -0.22 -15.41
C GLY A 122 -12.60 -0.64 -16.66
N PHE A 123 -12.00 0.32 -17.35
CA PHE A 123 -11.14 0.10 -18.51
C PHE A 123 -9.64 0.13 -18.20
N ASP A 124 -9.25 0.01 -16.94
CA ASP A 124 -7.85 -0.09 -16.56
C ASP A 124 -7.32 -1.49 -16.89
N LEU A 125 -6.53 -1.57 -17.95
CA LEU A 125 -6.03 -2.85 -18.46
C LEU A 125 -5.07 -3.57 -17.51
N ARG A 126 -4.54 -2.89 -16.49
CA ARG A 126 -3.71 -3.52 -15.45
C ARG A 126 -4.52 -4.41 -14.51
N CYS A 127 -5.84 -4.31 -14.56
CA CYS A 127 -6.78 -4.99 -13.67
C CYS A 127 -7.53 -6.16 -14.32
N HIS A 128 -7.05 -6.60 -15.48
CA HIS A 128 -7.70 -7.68 -16.25
C HIS A 128 -6.77 -8.85 -16.53
#